data_a59b0f143f0913ee013a06e158a5b4c9
#
_entry.id   a59b0f143f0913ee013a06e158a5b4c9
#
_cell.length_a   1.000
_cell.length_b   1.000
_cell.length_c   1.000
_cell.angle_alpha   90.00
_cell.angle_beta   90.00
_cell.angle_gamma   90.00
#
_symmetry.space_group_name_H-M   'P 1'
#
loop_
_entity.id
_entity.type
_entity.pdbx_description
1 polymer ?
#
loop_
_entity_poly.entity_id
_entity_poly.type
_entity_poly.pdbx_seq_one_letter_code
_entity_poly.pdbx_strand_id
1 'polypeptide(L)'
;MASKLIDRKIAVVLIADVVGYSNHMENNEDATLANYTECEKIFKSLFKKYKGSIFNTAGDSVLVEFDSAVNALNCAVEFQNKIKKRNDSDNTDVKLQFRLGINMGDVIKKEGNLLGDGVNIAARLEALAQPGGISISKSIYDFVISKTETAFNDLGMQKVKQNEFHAYDVLLDNSHKRTLKPTQRSIPPILLALPVVLITLALGYFFISTIQDSKTTIVTEDISSKPKILVLPIKASGTSEKQKGLVRGITESMISTLAQYNGIIVLTSGTSFFADENNISESVIKDDYNVDYLIRGTLQLLGDDARINLQISDLNKSVVSMSKKKDFKFSNLFKVQDQLSNEILNELQINFGIGAGMGGWSENYRNIEEFTQFLNWRNEWRKFTKTSYLKSNEMLSDMKKTLAPDNGALHMMDSWQLMQKVILKLSIDKSSDLKQIELALQKAAEYSPNLSGSYSSRAYIGKLLLGRSCEASAKDIDKALELEPNSGNTLQVAAAVYAQCRNFEKAISAANSSLEITPNDTNWMITGQLASYYFQVDEIELLTKLIGDNINAQDMDGRVLAYFSLIENRKGNQELAKKYLSRAIENGLTKGRLETNLVDEKLRERTIKELATIGDLK
;
A
#
# COMPACT_ATOMS: atom_id res chain seq x y z
N MET A 1 0.88 35.98 10.60
CA MET A 1 2.03 35.21 11.10
C MET A 1 2.91 34.90 9.91
N ALA A 2 4.17 35.33 9.91
CA ALA A 2 5.08 35.16 8.80
C ALA A 2 5.32 33.65 8.59
N SER A 3 5.14 33.14 7.38
CA SER A 3 5.50 31.77 7.00
C SER A 3 7.01 31.64 7.24
N LYS A 4 7.41 30.70 8.11
CA LYS A 4 8.81 30.35 8.31
C LYS A 4 9.33 29.86 6.96
N LEU A 5 10.13 30.63 6.27
CA LEU A 5 10.79 30.25 5.03
C LEU A 5 11.53 28.92 5.28
N ILE A 6 11.22 27.93 4.47
CA ILE A 6 11.91 26.63 4.48
C ILE A 6 13.32 26.91 3.96
N ASP A 7 14.34 26.62 4.77
CA ASP A 7 15.76 26.83 4.43
C ASP A 7 16.20 25.72 3.44
N ARG A 8 16.15 26.05 2.14
CA ARG A 8 16.57 25.16 1.03
C ARG A 8 17.94 25.54 0.52
N LYS A 9 18.75 24.55 0.21
CA LYS A 9 20.06 24.75 -0.42
C LYS A 9 20.44 23.57 -1.32
N ILE A 10 21.36 23.81 -2.23
CA ILE A 10 22.06 22.74 -2.93
C ILE A 10 23.19 22.24 -2.03
N ALA A 11 23.25 20.94 -1.78
CA ALA A 11 24.31 20.31 -0.99
C ALA A 11 24.87 19.07 -1.69
N VAL A 12 26.13 18.79 -1.42
CA VAL A 12 26.75 17.50 -1.75
C VAL A 12 26.61 16.58 -0.55
N VAL A 13 25.89 15.48 -0.74
CA VAL A 13 25.59 14.48 0.29
C VAL A 13 26.36 13.21 0.00
N LEU A 14 27.12 12.74 0.97
CA LEU A 14 27.78 11.43 0.99
C LEU A 14 27.09 10.56 2.04
N ILE A 15 26.71 9.36 1.65
CA ILE A 15 26.20 8.32 2.56
C ILE A 15 27.16 7.14 2.51
N ALA A 16 27.55 6.64 3.67
CA ALA A 16 28.37 5.45 3.84
C ALA A 16 27.64 4.46 4.75
N ASP A 17 27.60 3.19 4.34
CA ASP A 17 26.90 2.11 5.03
C ASP A 17 27.77 0.85 5.08
N VAL A 18 27.65 0.05 6.15
CA VAL A 18 28.42 -1.19 6.31
C VAL A 18 27.71 -2.35 5.64
N VAL A 19 28.41 -3.09 4.80
CA VAL A 19 27.87 -4.27 4.14
C VAL A 19 27.58 -5.39 5.13
N GLY A 20 26.30 -5.75 5.28
CA GLY A 20 25.88 -6.88 6.11
C GLY A 20 26.13 -6.69 7.61
N TYR A 21 26.06 -5.46 8.10
CA TYR A 21 26.34 -5.13 9.52
C TYR A 21 25.55 -5.99 10.51
N SER A 22 24.25 -6.19 10.28
CA SER A 22 23.40 -7.05 11.13
C SER A 22 23.95 -8.48 11.24
N ASN A 23 24.35 -9.07 10.10
CA ASN A 23 24.93 -10.42 10.11
C ASN A 23 26.27 -10.49 10.85
N HIS A 24 27.09 -9.43 10.75
CA HIS A 24 28.33 -9.36 11.52
C HIS A 24 28.06 -9.25 13.03
N MET A 25 27.07 -8.45 13.42
CA MET A 25 26.62 -8.32 14.81
C MET A 25 26.07 -9.63 15.36
N GLU A 26 25.25 -10.34 14.61
CA GLU A 26 24.71 -11.64 15.01
C GLU A 26 25.80 -12.71 15.20
N ASN A 27 26.83 -12.69 14.36
CA ASN A 27 27.91 -13.69 14.44
C ASN A 27 28.98 -13.39 15.50
N ASN A 28 29.34 -12.11 15.70
CA ASN A 28 30.33 -11.69 16.69
C ASN A 28 30.18 -10.20 17.01
N GLU A 29 29.33 -9.88 17.98
CA GLU A 29 28.99 -8.51 18.38
C GLU A 29 30.21 -7.69 18.83
N ASP A 30 31.00 -8.24 19.77
CA ASP A 30 32.16 -7.54 20.37
C ASP A 30 33.21 -7.19 19.31
N ALA A 31 33.56 -8.15 18.45
CA ALA A 31 34.55 -7.94 17.39
C ALA A 31 34.02 -6.96 16.34
N THR A 32 32.73 -7.01 16.02
CA THR A 32 32.09 -6.10 15.05
C THR A 32 32.09 -4.66 15.57
N LEU A 33 31.70 -4.44 16.83
CA LEU A 33 31.71 -3.12 17.46
C LEU A 33 33.14 -2.56 17.57
N ALA A 34 34.12 -3.37 17.98
CA ALA A 34 35.52 -2.96 18.05
C ALA A 34 36.03 -2.52 16.65
N ASN A 35 35.77 -3.33 15.61
CA ASN A 35 36.16 -3.02 14.25
C ASN A 35 35.45 -1.79 13.68
N TYR A 36 34.16 -1.63 13.97
CA TYR A 36 33.40 -0.45 13.57
C TYR A 36 33.95 0.83 14.22
N THR A 37 34.30 0.79 15.50
CA THR A 37 34.91 1.92 16.23
C THR A 37 36.23 2.36 15.59
N GLU A 38 37.06 1.44 15.13
CA GLU A 38 38.30 1.78 14.41
C GLU A 38 38.00 2.40 13.04
N CYS A 39 37.00 1.88 12.30
CA CYS A 39 36.56 2.48 11.04
C CYS A 39 35.97 3.89 11.27
N GLU A 40 35.25 4.10 12.37
CA GLU A 40 34.68 5.40 12.75
C GLU A 40 35.80 6.46 12.98
N LYS A 41 36.92 6.08 13.59
CA LYS A 41 38.08 6.99 13.73
C LYS A 41 38.62 7.43 12.37
N ILE A 42 38.67 6.52 11.40
CA ILE A 42 39.10 6.83 10.02
C ILE A 42 38.10 7.83 9.41
N PHE A 43 36.79 7.58 9.51
CA PHE A 43 35.75 8.49 9.04
C PHE A 43 35.94 9.91 9.61
N LYS A 44 35.93 10.04 10.95
CA LYS A 44 36.00 11.32 11.62
C LYS A 44 37.26 12.13 11.21
N SER A 45 38.38 11.45 11.04
CA SER A 45 39.63 12.05 10.59
C SER A 45 39.52 12.59 9.15
N LEU A 46 38.93 11.82 8.23
CA LEU A 46 38.80 12.19 6.83
C LEU A 46 37.77 13.29 6.61
N PHE A 47 36.62 13.22 7.29
CA PHE A 47 35.63 14.30 7.19
C PHE A 47 36.19 15.64 7.65
N LYS A 48 36.96 15.66 8.74
CA LYS A 48 37.67 16.87 9.16
C LYS A 48 38.68 17.36 8.10
N LYS A 49 39.46 16.44 7.51
CA LYS A 49 40.45 16.75 6.46
C LYS A 49 39.80 17.37 5.23
N TYR A 50 38.67 16.81 4.78
CA TYR A 50 37.99 17.22 3.54
C TYR A 50 36.82 18.19 3.77
N LYS A 51 36.69 18.75 4.97
CA LYS A 51 35.63 19.71 5.36
C LYS A 51 34.21 19.16 5.19
N GLY A 52 34.03 17.87 5.50
CA GLY A 52 32.72 17.24 5.59
C GLY A 52 32.10 17.46 6.97
N SER A 53 30.81 17.66 7.02
CA SER A 53 30.01 17.83 8.24
C SER A 53 29.00 16.69 8.37
N ILE A 54 29.13 15.85 9.41
CA ILE A 54 28.15 14.81 9.70
C ILE A 54 26.86 15.49 10.15
N PHE A 55 25.75 15.23 9.48
CA PHE A 55 24.45 15.78 9.84
C PHE A 55 23.49 14.72 10.39
N ASN A 56 23.76 13.43 10.12
CA ASN A 56 22.98 12.33 10.69
C ASN A 56 23.79 11.04 10.77
N THR A 57 23.39 10.15 11.67
CA THR A 57 23.85 8.76 11.76
C THR A 57 22.63 7.87 12.01
N ALA A 58 22.47 6.79 11.25
CA ALA A 58 21.39 5.85 11.37
C ALA A 58 21.94 4.42 11.43
N GLY A 59 22.07 3.87 12.66
CA GLY A 59 22.74 2.60 12.86
C GLY A 59 24.21 2.67 12.44
N ASP A 60 24.59 1.84 11.48
CA ASP A 60 25.91 1.78 10.86
C ASP A 60 26.09 2.75 9.67
N SER A 61 25.02 3.45 9.26
CA SER A 61 25.07 4.45 8.18
C SER A 61 25.50 5.82 8.72
N VAL A 62 26.39 6.50 7.98
CA VAL A 62 26.85 7.85 8.29
C VAL A 62 26.52 8.78 7.12
N LEU A 63 25.83 9.88 7.40
CA LEU A 63 25.39 10.89 6.42
C LEU A 63 26.17 12.17 6.60
N VAL A 64 26.84 12.62 5.53
CA VAL A 64 27.81 13.74 5.57
C VAL A 64 27.50 14.73 4.47
N GLU A 65 27.50 16.00 4.84
CA GLU A 65 27.43 17.14 3.92
C GLU A 65 28.81 17.66 3.56
N PHE A 66 29.02 18.01 2.29
CA PHE A 66 30.19 18.70 1.80
C PHE A 66 29.80 19.93 0.99
N ASP A 67 30.61 20.98 1.07
CA ASP A 67 30.47 22.17 0.21
C ASP A 67 31.10 21.96 -1.20
N SER A 68 31.85 20.87 -1.41
CA SER A 68 32.58 20.60 -2.64
C SER A 68 32.43 19.14 -3.06
N ALA A 69 31.98 18.91 -4.31
CA ALA A 69 31.90 17.59 -4.92
C ALA A 69 33.28 16.91 -5.02
N VAL A 70 34.33 17.68 -5.31
CA VAL A 70 35.71 17.17 -5.39
C VAL A 70 36.21 16.71 -4.01
N ASN A 71 35.91 17.47 -2.95
CA ASN A 71 36.28 17.07 -1.60
C ASN A 71 35.53 15.81 -1.15
N ALA A 72 34.24 15.71 -1.46
CA ALA A 72 33.44 14.54 -1.15
C ALA A 72 33.98 13.28 -1.86
N LEU A 73 34.30 13.37 -3.16
CA LEU A 73 34.88 12.28 -3.93
C LEU A 73 36.25 11.86 -3.39
N ASN A 74 37.16 12.82 -3.17
CA ASN A 74 38.51 12.52 -2.66
C ASN A 74 38.44 11.89 -1.24
N CYS A 75 37.51 12.37 -0.40
CA CYS A 75 37.25 11.78 0.91
C CYS A 75 36.82 10.31 0.79
N ALA A 76 35.87 10.05 -0.11
CA ALA A 76 35.33 8.69 -0.32
C ALA A 76 36.42 7.72 -0.85
N VAL A 77 37.22 8.19 -1.83
CA VAL A 77 38.32 7.38 -2.41
C VAL A 77 39.39 7.09 -1.35
N GLU A 78 39.83 8.10 -0.60
CA GLU A 78 40.83 7.88 0.46
C GLU A 78 40.27 6.98 1.57
N PHE A 79 38.99 7.11 1.91
CA PHE A 79 38.34 6.27 2.90
C PHE A 79 38.35 4.80 2.47
N GLN A 80 37.86 4.46 1.27
CA GLN A 80 37.84 3.08 0.76
C GLN A 80 39.25 2.48 0.71
N ASN A 81 40.23 3.26 0.26
CA ASN A 81 41.63 2.82 0.21
C ASN A 81 42.20 2.52 1.63
N LYS A 82 41.85 3.33 2.63
CA LYS A 82 42.28 3.10 4.02
C LYS A 82 41.61 1.88 4.64
N ILE A 83 40.31 1.68 4.38
CA ILE A 83 39.57 0.50 4.84
C ILE A 83 40.14 -0.77 4.18
N LYS A 84 40.39 -0.75 2.87
CA LYS A 84 41.02 -1.87 2.16
C LYS A 84 42.38 -2.21 2.74
N LYS A 85 43.26 -1.21 2.90
CA LYS A 85 44.59 -1.40 3.47
C LYS A 85 44.53 -1.95 4.91
N ARG A 86 43.60 -1.47 5.73
CA ARG A 86 43.35 -1.97 7.07
C ARG A 86 42.94 -3.44 7.02
N ASN A 87 41.93 -3.78 6.23
CA ASN A 87 41.41 -5.13 6.09
C ASN A 87 42.46 -6.14 5.56
N ASP A 88 43.40 -5.66 4.75
CA ASP A 88 44.51 -6.47 4.22
C ASP A 88 45.62 -6.69 5.27
N SER A 89 45.81 -5.74 6.18
CA SER A 89 46.88 -5.80 7.22
C SER A 89 46.43 -6.35 8.58
N ASP A 90 45.11 -6.48 8.80
CA ASP A 90 44.54 -6.91 10.07
C ASP A 90 44.18 -8.40 10.03
N ASN A 91 44.61 -9.15 11.04
CA ASN A 91 44.32 -10.58 11.21
C ASN A 91 43.00 -10.82 11.99
N THR A 92 42.11 -9.83 12.04
CA THR A 92 40.82 -10.00 12.71
C THR A 92 39.83 -10.81 11.86
N ASP A 93 39.03 -11.64 12.54
CA ASP A 93 38.00 -12.47 11.89
C ASP A 93 36.88 -11.66 11.23
N VAL A 94 36.69 -10.38 11.60
CA VAL A 94 35.64 -9.49 11.11
C VAL A 94 36.26 -8.37 10.27
N LYS A 95 36.09 -8.43 8.94
CA LYS A 95 36.54 -7.42 7.97
C LYS A 95 35.35 -6.63 7.44
N LEU A 96 35.14 -5.44 7.96
CA LEU A 96 34.03 -4.59 7.54
C LEU A 96 34.30 -3.96 6.16
N GLN A 97 33.34 -4.05 5.27
CA GLN A 97 33.33 -3.36 3.97
C GLN A 97 32.24 -2.29 3.97
N PHE A 98 32.46 -1.23 3.23
CA PHE A 98 31.52 -0.12 3.14
C PHE A 98 31.06 0.09 1.70
N ARG A 99 29.82 0.52 1.53
CA ARG A 99 29.29 1.09 0.30
C ARG A 99 29.14 2.59 0.47
N LEU A 100 29.51 3.35 -0.55
CA LEU A 100 29.39 4.80 -0.53
C LEU A 100 28.57 5.30 -1.71
N GLY A 101 27.63 6.23 -1.43
CA GLY A 101 26.86 6.93 -2.44
C GLY A 101 27.07 8.43 -2.34
N ILE A 102 27.33 9.13 -3.45
CA ILE A 102 27.52 10.58 -3.46
C ILE A 102 26.58 11.23 -4.47
N ASN A 103 25.80 12.21 -4.01
CA ASN A 103 24.90 12.99 -4.86
C ASN A 103 25.00 14.48 -4.53
N MET A 104 24.70 15.31 -5.54
CA MET A 104 24.50 16.75 -5.37
C MET A 104 23.07 17.10 -5.80
N GLY A 105 22.32 17.72 -4.90
CA GLY A 105 20.92 18.07 -5.16
C GLY A 105 20.34 19.03 -4.12
N ASP A 106 19.07 19.38 -4.33
CA ASP A 106 18.30 20.23 -3.43
C ASP A 106 18.00 19.51 -2.12
N VAL A 107 18.28 20.19 -1.01
CA VAL A 107 18.02 19.69 0.35
C VAL A 107 17.39 20.77 1.22
N ILE A 108 16.62 20.34 2.18
CA ILE A 108 16.00 21.18 3.21
C ILE A 108 16.79 20.99 4.50
N LYS A 109 17.28 22.11 5.06
CA LYS A 109 17.91 22.10 6.38
C LYS A 109 16.85 22.26 7.46
N LYS A 110 16.74 21.28 8.36
CA LYS A 110 15.80 21.29 9.48
C LYS A 110 16.46 20.71 10.73
N GLU A 111 16.57 21.52 11.77
CA GLU A 111 17.09 21.11 13.09
C GLU A 111 18.46 20.40 13.04
N GLY A 112 19.35 20.92 12.17
CA GLY A 112 20.69 20.35 11.99
C GLY A 112 20.75 19.17 11.02
N ASN A 113 19.63 18.65 10.56
CA ASN A 113 19.51 17.54 9.60
C ASN A 113 19.28 18.05 8.18
N LEU A 114 19.60 17.23 7.17
CA LEU A 114 19.28 17.47 5.76
C LEU A 114 18.24 16.46 5.28
N LEU A 115 17.23 16.95 4.59
CA LEU A 115 16.11 16.16 4.06
C LEU A 115 15.90 16.52 2.58
N GLY A 116 15.29 15.62 1.81
CA GLY A 116 14.88 15.87 0.43
C GLY A 116 15.50 14.90 -0.58
N ASP A 117 15.19 15.14 -1.88
CA ASP A 117 15.60 14.25 -2.98
C ASP A 117 17.12 14.13 -3.10
N GLY A 118 17.86 15.19 -2.75
CA GLY A 118 19.33 15.14 -2.72
C GLY A 118 19.88 14.04 -1.82
N VAL A 119 19.29 13.84 -0.63
CA VAL A 119 19.66 12.79 0.34
C VAL A 119 19.17 11.42 -0.14
N ASN A 120 17.93 11.36 -0.65
CA ASN A 120 17.35 10.09 -1.12
C ASN A 120 18.12 9.48 -2.29
N ILE A 121 18.58 10.30 -3.25
CA ILE A 121 19.40 9.82 -4.36
C ILE A 121 20.76 9.34 -3.86
N ALA A 122 21.39 10.03 -2.89
CA ALA A 122 22.65 9.57 -2.30
C ALA A 122 22.52 8.19 -1.64
N ALA A 123 21.41 7.94 -0.92
CA ALA A 123 21.13 6.63 -0.31
C ALA A 123 20.94 5.53 -1.38
N ARG A 124 20.31 5.85 -2.51
CA ARG A 124 20.15 4.89 -3.61
C ARG A 124 21.46 4.57 -4.32
N LEU A 125 22.32 5.56 -4.46
CA LEU A 125 23.67 5.37 -5.00
C LEU A 125 24.54 4.52 -4.05
N GLU A 126 24.40 4.72 -2.74
CA GLU A 126 25.03 3.86 -1.73
C GLU A 126 24.58 2.40 -1.92
N ALA A 127 23.27 2.15 -1.95
CA ALA A 127 22.71 0.81 -2.15
C ALA A 127 23.11 0.17 -3.49
N LEU A 128 23.34 0.98 -4.53
CA LEU A 128 23.82 0.55 -5.85
C LEU A 128 25.31 0.19 -5.84
N ALA A 129 26.10 0.79 -4.96
CA ALA A 129 27.55 0.59 -4.90
C ALA A 129 27.90 -0.87 -4.54
N GLN A 130 29.00 -1.36 -5.12
CA GLN A 130 29.54 -2.68 -4.73
C GLN A 130 30.17 -2.62 -3.32
N PRO A 131 30.25 -3.75 -2.59
CA PRO A 131 31.05 -3.81 -1.38
C PRO A 131 32.48 -3.27 -1.60
N GLY A 132 32.89 -2.30 -0.80
CA GLY A 132 34.15 -1.59 -0.97
C GLY A 132 34.15 -0.55 -2.10
N GLY A 133 32.99 -0.28 -2.74
CA GLY A 133 32.87 0.63 -3.89
C GLY A 133 32.23 1.97 -3.56
N ILE A 134 32.19 2.83 -4.57
CA ILE A 134 31.62 4.18 -4.54
C ILE A 134 30.79 4.36 -5.79
N SER A 135 29.51 4.74 -5.66
CA SER A 135 28.68 5.16 -6.80
C SER A 135 28.29 6.62 -6.67
N ILE A 136 28.31 7.34 -7.79
CA ILE A 136 28.03 8.78 -7.82
C ILE A 136 26.94 9.11 -8.85
N SER A 137 26.22 10.21 -8.63
CA SER A 137 25.28 10.74 -9.61
C SER A 137 25.97 11.45 -10.77
N LYS A 138 25.21 11.62 -11.88
CA LYS A 138 25.68 12.44 -13.02
C LYS A 138 26.03 13.87 -12.59
N SER A 139 25.29 14.48 -11.68
CA SER A 139 25.59 15.82 -11.17
C SER A 139 26.96 15.87 -10.49
N ILE A 140 27.36 14.85 -9.74
CA ILE A 140 28.72 14.77 -9.17
C ILE A 140 29.74 14.51 -10.28
N TYR A 141 29.49 13.54 -11.17
CA TYR A 141 30.38 13.20 -12.27
C TYR A 141 30.76 14.43 -13.11
N ASP A 142 29.77 15.23 -13.53
CA ASP A 142 29.99 16.42 -14.36
C ASP A 142 30.87 17.48 -13.66
N PHE A 143 30.81 17.56 -12.32
CA PHE A 143 31.65 18.48 -11.54
C PHE A 143 33.08 17.98 -11.31
N VAL A 144 33.29 16.67 -11.27
CA VAL A 144 34.59 16.11 -10.85
C VAL A 144 35.45 15.60 -12.02
N ILE A 145 34.86 15.24 -13.17
CA ILE A 145 35.56 14.59 -14.27
C ILE A 145 36.77 15.37 -14.79
N SER A 146 36.70 16.69 -14.81
CA SER A 146 37.81 17.56 -15.26
C SER A 146 38.78 17.95 -14.14
N LYS A 147 38.54 17.51 -12.88
CA LYS A 147 39.27 17.96 -11.68
C LYS A 147 39.90 16.79 -10.90
N THR A 148 39.79 15.58 -11.38
CA THR A 148 40.33 14.38 -10.74
C THR A 148 40.93 13.43 -11.79
N GLU A 149 41.95 12.69 -11.40
CA GLU A 149 42.53 11.60 -12.22
C GLU A 149 41.77 10.29 -12.05
N THR A 150 40.72 10.28 -11.20
CA THR A 150 39.90 9.10 -10.93
C THR A 150 39.14 8.67 -12.18
N ALA A 151 39.21 7.39 -12.52
CA ALA A 151 38.43 6.81 -13.62
C ALA A 151 37.01 6.44 -13.18
N PHE A 152 36.09 6.49 -14.12
CA PHE A 152 34.66 6.19 -13.85
C PHE A 152 34.15 5.12 -14.81
N ASN A 153 33.17 4.37 -14.36
CA ASN A 153 32.40 3.43 -15.15
C ASN A 153 30.95 3.89 -15.24
N ASP A 154 30.48 4.17 -16.45
CA ASP A 154 29.10 4.57 -16.69
C ASP A 154 28.14 3.37 -16.48
N LEU A 155 27.23 3.49 -15.55
CA LEU A 155 26.20 2.49 -15.27
C LEU A 155 24.88 2.79 -16.01
N GLY A 156 24.82 3.93 -16.70
CA GLY A 156 23.63 4.38 -17.42
C GLY A 156 22.53 4.91 -16.51
N MET A 157 21.36 5.07 -17.10
CA MET A 157 20.16 5.48 -16.36
C MET A 157 19.71 4.37 -15.42
N GLN A 158 19.61 4.70 -14.15
CA GLN A 158 19.11 3.82 -13.10
C GLN A 158 17.71 4.28 -12.71
N LYS A 159 16.76 3.34 -12.71
CA LYS A 159 15.41 3.57 -12.26
C LYS A 159 15.21 2.89 -10.91
N VAL A 160 15.14 3.68 -9.85
CA VAL A 160 14.88 3.15 -8.52
C VAL A 160 13.63 3.85 -7.99
N LYS A 161 12.51 3.10 -7.91
CA LYS A 161 11.18 3.63 -7.60
C LYS A 161 10.75 4.70 -8.63
N GLN A 162 10.37 5.89 -8.19
CA GLN A 162 9.87 6.97 -9.06
C GLN A 162 10.96 7.91 -9.60
N ASN A 163 12.22 7.77 -9.14
CA ASN A 163 13.30 8.65 -9.56
C ASN A 163 14.20 7.93 -10.57
N GLU A 164 14.41 8.59 -11.68
CA GLU A 164 15.43 8.21 -12.69
C GLU A 164 16.65 9.09 -12.47
N PHE A 165 17.82 8.46 -12.35
CA PHE A 165 19.09 9.17 -12.23
C PHE A 165 20.19 8.40 -12.96
N HIS A 166 21.11 9.12 -13.56
CA HIS A 166 22.27 8.54 -14.19
C HIS A 166 23.36 8.30 -13.15
N ALA A 167 23.87 7.08 -13.07
CA ALA A 167 24.85 6.65 -12.08
C ALA A 167 26.19 6.29 -12.71
N TYR A 168 27.26 6.50 -11.97
CA TYR A 168 28.63 6.11 -12.30
C TYR A 168 29.29 5.41 -11.13
N ASP A 169 30.01 4.32 -11.36
CA ASP A 169 30.92 3.78 -10.37
C ASP A 169 32.28 4.50 -10.45
N VAL A 170 32.88 4.75 -9.30
CA VAL A 170 34.25 5.24 -9.16
C VAL A 170 35.21 4.05 -9.20
N LEU A 171 36.13 4.00 -10.15
CA LEU A 171 37.09 2.92 -10.29
C LEU A 171 38.29 3.19 -9.36
N LEU A 172 38.36 2.42 -8.28
CA LEU A 172 39.45 2.50 -7.30
C LEU A 172 40.70 1.77 -7.75
N ASP A 173 40.52 0.78 -8.61
CA ASP A 173 41.57 0.12 -9.38
C ASP A 173 41.06 -0.14 -10.81
N ASN A 174 41.96 -0.20 -11.80
CA ASN A 174 41.59 -0.27 -13.22
C ASN A 174 41.01 -1.63 -13.66
N SER A 175 40.72 -2.56 -12.78
CA SER A 175 40.51 -3.96 -13.10
C SER A 175 39.07 -4.41 -13.27
N HIS A 176 38.03 -3.67 -12.82
CA HIS A 176 36.66 -4.18 -12.84
C HIS A 176 35.61 -3.16 -13.28
N LYS A 177 35.41 -3.06 -14.59
CA LYS A 177 34.24 -2.40 -15.17
C LYS A 177 33.06 -3.38 -15.16
N ARG A 178 32.03 -3.11 -14.34
CA ARG A 178 30.78 -3.86 -14.45
C ARG A 178 29.85 -3.21 -15.47
N THR A 179 29.13 -4.02 -16.22
CA THR A 179 27.96 -3.62 -16.98
C THR A 179 26.72 -4.13 -16.23
N LEU A 180 25.87 -3.22 -15.77
CA LEU A 180 24.53 -3.60 -15.34
C LEU A 180 23.75 -3.90 -16.60
N LYS A 181 23.47 -5.18 -16.88
CA LYS A 181 22.67 -5.58 -18.04
C LYS A 181 21.25 -5.00 -17.86
N PRO A 182 20.75 -4.19 -18.79
CA PRO A 182 19.31 -3.97 -18.86
C PRO A 182 18.69 -5.34 -19.13
N THR A 183 17.60 -5.66 -18.44
CA THR A 183 16.88 -6.92 -18.64
C THR A 183 16.15 -6.86 -19.98
N GLN A 184 16.88 -7.06 -21.08
CA GLN A 184 16.33 -7.31 -22.41
C GLN A 184 16.64 -8.76 -22.78
N ARG A 185 15.58 -9.53 -22.96
CA ARG A 185 15.67 -10.87 -23.58
C ARG A 185 16.21 -10.72 -25.00
N SER A 186 17.41 -11.20 -25.24
CA SER A 186 17.99 -11.34 -26.57
C SER A 186 17.40 -12.54 -27.30
N ILE A 187 16.83 -12.30 -28.49
CA ILE A 187 16.46 -13.34 -29.47
C ILE A 187 17.71 -13.61 -30.33
N PRO A 188 18.10 -14.87 -30.58
CA PRO A 188 19.26 -15.19 -31.39
C PRO A 188 19.01 -14.92 -32.90
N PRO A 189 20.01 -14.51 -33.67
CA PRO A 189 19.85 -14.21 -35.08
C PRO A 189 20.01 -15.50 -35.94
N ILE A 190 18.90 -16.03 -36.42
CA ILE A 190 18.92 -17.03 -37.53
C ILE A 190 17.80 -16.69 -38.51
N LEU A 191 18.22 -16.58 -39.78
CA LEU A 191 17.48 -16.51 -41.05
C LEU A 191 17.04 -15.14 -41.56
N LEU A 192 18.00 -14.51 -42.24
CA LEU A 192 17.76 -13.62 -43.35
C LEU A 192 17.49 -14.45 -44.65
N ALA A 193 16.20 -14.73 -44.90
CA ALA A 193 15.69 -15.01 -46.26
C ALA A 193 14.17 -15.21 -46.22
N LEU A 194 13.40 -14.10 -46.35
CA LEU A 194 12.06 -14.04 -46.95
C LEU A 194 11.47 -12.62 -46.80
N PRO A 195 11.86 -11.62 -47.61
CA PRO A 195 11.55 -10.23 -47.26
C PRO A 195 10.33 -9.64 -47.92
N VAL A 196 9.45 -10.36 -48.58
CA VAL A 196 8.32 -9.71 -49.29
C VAL A 196 6.94 -10.10 -48.76
N VAL A 197 6.73 -11.32 -48.30
CA VAL A 197 5.45 -11.75 -47.74
C VAL A 197 5.29 -11.30 -46.26
N LEU A 198 6.40 -11.04 -45.58
CA LEU A 198 6.39 -10.58 -44.17
C LEU A 198 6.13 -9.08 -44.02
N ILE A 199 6.37 -8.26 -45.05
CA ILE A 199 6.13 -6.80 -44.96
C ILE A 199 4.66 -6.47 -45.00
N THR A 200 3.83 -7.21 -45.73
CA THR A 200 2.36 -7.01 -45.75
C THR A 200 1.68 -7.56 -44.51
N LEU A 201 2.19 -8.65 -43.91
CA LEU A 201 1.73 -9.17 -42.62
C LEU A 201 2.24 -8.33 -41.45
N ALA A 202 3.44 -7.76 -41.55
CA ALA A 202 4.00 -6.87 -40.54
C ALA A 202 3.29 -5.51 -40.49
N LEU A 203 2.86 -4.95 -41.61
CA LEU A 203 2.06 -3.72 -41.64
C LEU A 203 0.64 -3.93 -41.08
N GLY A 204 0.02 -5.08 -41.34
CA GLY A 204 -1.26 -5.46 -40.72
C GLY A 204 -1.12 -5.69 -39.21
N TYR A 205 -0.04 -6.35 -38.77
CA TYR A 205 0.26 -6.58 -37.36
C TYR A 205 0.67 -5.30 -36.62
N PHE A 206 1.42 -4.41 -37.28
CA PHE A 206 1.80 -3.11 -36.72
C PHE A 206 0.59 -2.19 -36.53
N PHE A 207 -0.43 -2.26 -37.42
CA PHE A 207 -1.67 -1.50 -37.24
C PHE A 207 -2.58 -2.07 -36.15
N ILE A 208 -2.50 -3.38 -35.87
CA ILE A 208 -3.21 -4.03 -34.77
C ILE A 208 -2.46 -3.85 -33.44
N SER A 209 -1.11 -3.83 -33.45
CA SER A 209 -0.30 -3.64 -32.24
C SER A 209 -0.28 -2.19 -31.74
N THR A 210 -0.46 -1.19 -32.61
CA THR A 210 -0.59 0.22 -32.19
C THR A 210 -1.91 0.54 -31.49
N ILE A 211 -2.90 -0.36 -31.57
CA ILE A 211 -4.15 -0.26 -30.80
C ILE A 211 -4.03 -0.97 -29.42
N GLN A 212 -3.00 -1.79 -29.21
CA GLN A 212 -2.86 -2.64 -28.02
C GLN A 212 -1.80 -2.20 -27.00
N ASP A 213 -1.02 -1.17 -27.31
CA ASP A 213 0.03 -0.68 -26.38
C ASP A 213 -0.26 0.71 -25.80
N SER A 214 -1.46 0.88 -25.26
CA SER A 214 -1.66 1.76 -24.11
C SER A 214 -1.59 0.91 -22.84
N LYS A 215 -0.46 0.24 -22.61
CA LYS A 215 -0.11 -0.28 -21.29
C LYS A 215 0.19 0.92 -20.40
N THR A 216 -0.85 1.48 -19.81
CA THR A 216 -0.70 2.22 -18.57
C THR A 216 -0.17 1.19 -17.56
N THR A 217 1.13 1.14 -17.40
CA THR A 217 1.77 0.43 -16.31
C THR A 217 1.26 1.10 -15.04
N ILE A 218 0.21 0.55 -14.42
CA ILE A 218 -0.01 0.81 -13.01
C ILE A 218 1.19 0.17 -12.36
N VAL A 219 2.15 1.02 -11.98
CA VAL A 219 3.22 0.65 -11.08
C VAL A 219 2.49 0.27 -9.80
N THR A 220 2.31 -1.02 -9.56
CA THR A 220 2.10 -1.51 -8.22
C THR A 220 3.36 -1.10 -7.48
N GLU A 221 3.31 0.04 -6.76
CA GLU A 221 4.34 0.34 -5.78
C GLU A 221 4.49 -0.91 -4.92
N ASP A 222 5.72 -1.32 -4.72
CA ASP A 222 6.02 -2.47 -3.86
C ASP A 222 5.53 -2.12 -2.45
N ILE A 223 4.32 -2.58 -2.14
CA ILE A 223 3.65 -2.35 -0.85
C ILE A 223 4.52 -2.90 0.29
N SER A 224 5.35 -3.93 0.01
CA SER A 224 6.22 -4.57 1.00
C SER A 224 7.29 -3.64 1.60
N SER A 225 7.58 -2.50 0.98
CA SER A 225 8.61 -1.55 1.43
C SER A 225 8.08 -0.39 2.29
N LYS A 226 6.75 -0.26 2.42
CA LYS A 226 6.13 0.82 3.21
C LYS A 226 5.90 0.38 4.65
N PRO A 227 6.14 1.24 5.66
CA PRO A 227 5.85 0.87 7.04
C PRO A 227 4.36 0.56 7.25
N LYS A 228 4.08 -0.55 7.91
CA LYS A 228 2.74 -1.02 8.26
C LYS A 228 2.34 -0.55 9.65
N ILE A 229 1.15 0.00 9.76
CA ILE A 229 0.62 0.59 10.98
C ILE A 229 -0.68 -0.12 11.37
N LEU A 230 -0.78 -0.52 12.64
CA LEU A 230 -2.03 -0.94 13.24
C LEU A 230 -2.48 0.09 14.28
N VAL A 231 -3.66 0.64 14.11
CA VAL A 231 -4.32 1.50 15.12
C VAL A 231 -5.28 0.63 15.91
N LEU A 232 -4.99 0.32 17.16
CA LEU A 232 -5.91 -0.39 18.03
C LEU A 232 -7.09 0.52 18.43
N PRO A 233 -8.24 -0.06 18.77
CA PRO A 233 -9.39 0.69 19.24
C PRO A 233 -9.02 1.61 20.40
N ILE A 234 -9.37 2.90 20.28
CA ILE A 234 -9.21 3.85 21.39
C ILE A 234 -10.10 3.41 22.53
N LYS A 235 -9.55 3.23 23.73
CA LYS A 235 -10.29 2.80 24.91
C LYS A 235 -10.87 4.00 25.62
N ALA A 236 -12.18 3.99 25.85
CA ALA A 236 -12.84 5.04 26.61
C ALA A 236 -13.03 4.64 28.07
N SER A 237 -12.70 5.53 29.00
CA SER A 237 -12.98 5.36 30.42
C SER A 237 -14.12 6.29 30.86
N GLY A 238 -15.04 5.75 31.70
CA GLY A 238 -16.18 6.51 32.24
C GLY A 238 -17.34 6.70 31.24
N THR A 239 -17.51 5.83 30.26
CA THR A 239 -18.44 6.02 29.14
C THR A 239 -19.72 5.18 29.24
N SER A 240 -20.85 5.78 28.84
CA SER A 240 -22.10 5.07 28.56
C SER A 240 -22.00 4.23 27.27
N GLU A 241 -22.94 3.29 27.06
CA GLU A 241 -23.01 2.49 25.81
C GLU A 241 -23.06 3.37 24.53
N LYS A 242 -23.75 4.52 24.59
CA LYS A 242 -23.82 5.51 23.52
C LYS A 242 -22.41 6.05 23.18
N GLN A 243 -21.55 6.21 24.18
CA GLN A 243 -20.18 6.72 24.03
C GLN A 243 -19.19 5.66 23.50
N LYS A 244 -19.45 4.38 23.75
CA LYS A 244 -18.62 3.28 23.19
C LYS A 244 -18.70 3.22 21.66
N GLY A 245 -19.90 3.38 21.09
CA GLY A 245 -20.06 3.47 19.63
C GLY A 245 -19.30 4.64 19.01
N LEU A 246 -19.23 5.75 19.74
CA LEU A 246 -18.51 6.95 19.37
C LEU A 246 -16.99 6.73 19.28
N VAL A 247 -16.43 6.06 20.27
CA VAL A 247 -14.98 5.77 20.32
C VAL A 247 -14.57 4.83 19.19
N ARG A 248 -15.44 3.89 18.81
CA ARG A 248 -15.25 3.05 17.63
C ARG A 248 -15.15 3.91 16.36
N GLY A 249 -16.05 4.90 16.22
CA GLY A 249 -16.03 5.84 15.11
C GLY A 249 -14.75 6.68 15.01
N ILE A 250 -14.21 7.12 16.15
CA ILE A 250 -12.93 7.84 16.19
C ILE A 250 -11.80 6.97 15.65
N THR A 251 -11.71 5.72 16.09
CA THR A 251 -10.68 4.79 15.61
C THR A 251 -10.79 4.58 14.09
N GLU A 252 -12.00 4.33 13.58
CA GLU A 252 -12.23 4.15 12.14
C GLU A 252 -11.88 5.40 11.34
N SER A 253 -12.22 6.58 11.85
CA SER A 253 -11.90 7.84 11.20
C SER A 253 -10.38 8.11 11.19
N MET A 254 -9.65 7.80 12.27
CA MET A 254 -8.19 7.88 12.29
C MET A 254 -7.55 6.93 11.27
N ILE A 255 -8.01 5.69 11.20
CA ILE A 255 -7.54 4.70 10.22
C ILE A 255 -7.77 5.24 8.80
N SER A 256 -8.96 5.78 8.51
CA SER A 256 -9.28 6.34 7.19
C SER A 256 -8.41 7.55 6.86
N THR A 257 -8.21 8.46 7.80
CA THR A 257 -7.34 9.63 7.59
C THR A 257 -5.89 9.22 7.33
N LEU A 258 -5.35 8.29 8.09
CA LEU A 258 -3.99 7.78 7.89
C LEU A 258 -3.84 7.02 6.56
N ALA A 259 -4.86 6.28 6.14
CA ALA A 259 -4.85 5.51 4.88
C ALA A 259 -4.82 6.39 3.60
N GLN A 260 -5.09 7.69 3.71
CA GLN A 260 -4.97 8.64 2.60
C GLN A 260 -3.51 8.93 2.22
N TYR A 261 -2.55 8.56 3.07
CA TYR A 261 -1.13 8.85 2.82
C TYR A 261 -0.43 7.70 2.11
N ASN A 262 0.18 8.00 0.96
CA ASN A 262 0.86 7.01 0.11
C ASN A 262 2.12 6.39 0.74
N GLY A 263 2.71 7.04 1.74
CA GLY A 263 3.97 6.60 2.36
C GLY A 263 3.82 5.49 3.39
N ILE A 264 2.60 5.09 3.75
CA ILE A 264 2.31 4.10 4.80
C ILE A 264 1.25 3.10 4.35
N ILE A 265 1.21 1.96 5.00
CA ILE A 265 0.12 1.00 4.94
C ILE A 265 -0.58 1.01 6.29
N VAL A 266 -1.88 1.27 6.31
CA VAL A 266 -2.68 1.22 7.54
C VAL A 266 -3.60 0.02 7.48
N LEU A 267 -3.47 -0.90 8.44
CA LEU A 267 -4.34 -2.07 8.51
C LEU A 267 -5.78 -1.64 8.78
N THR A 268 -6.73 -2.37 8.22
CA THR A 268 -8.15 -2.01 8.26
C THR A 268 -8.73 -2.01 9.68
N SER A 269 -9.82 -1.30 9.87
CA SER A 269 -10.56 -1.29 11.13
C SER A 269 -11.04 -2.70 11.54
N GLY A 270 -11.35 -3.57 10.56
CA GLY A 270 -11.68 -4.98 10.83
C GLY A 270 -10.53 -5.71 11.54
N THR A 271 -9.32 -5.59 11.02
CA THR A 271 -8.11 -6.15 11.66
C THR A 271 -7.86 -5.52 13.03
N SER A 272 -8.03 -4.20 13.15
CA SER A 272 -7.87 -3.44 14.40
C SER A 272 -8.78 -3.97 15.51
N PHE A 273 -10.08 -4.07 15.23
CA PHE A 273 -11.06 -4.55 16.21
C PHE A 273 -10.88 -6.03 16.55
N PHE A 274 -10.60 -6.86 15.55
CA PHE A 274 -10.29 -8.27 15.77
C PHE A 274 -9.09 -8.46 16.70
N ALA A 275 -8.02 -7.70 16.49
CA ALA A 275 -6.82 -7.78 17.33
C ALA A 275 -7.10 -7.41 18.80
N ASP A 276 -7.91 -6.37 19.05
CA ASP A 276 -8.27 -5.94 20.40
C ASP A 276 -9.26 -6.91 21.07
N GLU A 277 -10.30 -7.34 20.35
CA GLU A 277 -11.34 -8.26 20.85
C GLU A 277 -10.77 -9.64 21.23
N ASN A 278 -9.76 -10.12 20.48
CA ASN A 278 -9.09 -11.39 20.74
C ASN A 278 -7.82 -11.26 21.56
N ASN A 279 -7.50 -10.08 22.08
CA ASN A 279 -6.30 -9.80 22.88
C ASN A 279 -5.01 -10.30 22.20
N ILE A 280 -4.88 -10.06 20.90
CA ILE A 280 -3.72 -10.48 20.12
C ILE A 280 -2.45 -9.81 20.69
N SER A 281 -1.41 -10.61 20.96
CA SER A 281 -0.17 -10.10 21.53
C SER A 281 0.62 -9.23 20.54
N GLU A 282 1.47 -8.34 21.05
CA GLU A 282 2.33 -7.48 20.20
C GLU A 282 3.27 -8.30 19.33
N SER A 283 3.76 -9.45 19.80
CA SER A 283 4.60 -10.35 19.00
C SER A 283 3.85 -10.89 17.79
N VAL A 284 2.62 -11.36 17.95
CA VAL A 284 1.78 -11.84 16.84
C VAL A 284 1.42 -10.69 15.89
N ILE A 285 1.11 -9.50 16.42
CA ILE A 285 0.87 -8.30 15.61
C ILE A 285 2.10 -7.96 14.76
N LYS A 286 3.28 -8.05 15.32
CA LYS A 286 4.54 -7.83 14.61
C LYS A 286 4.80 -8.91 13.58
N ASP A 287 4.80 -10.18 14.00
CA ASP A 287 5.34 -11.29 13.20
C ASP A 287 4.35 -11.79 12.16
N ASP A 288 3.05 -11.93 12.51
CA ASP A 288 2.05 -12.50 11.62
C ASP A 288 1.40 -11.44 10.72
N TYR A 289 1.24 -10.18 11.23
CA TYR A 289 0.63 -9.08 10.46
C TYR A 289 1.69 -8.17 9.83
N ASN A 290 2.98 -8.39 10.12
CA ASN A 290 4.10 -7.55 9.66
C ASN A 290 3.88 -6.07 9.99
N VAL A 291 3.46 -5.76 11.23
CA VAL A 291 3.22 -4.39 11.68
C VAL A 291 4.50 -3.80 12.25
N ASP A 292 4.91 -2.66 11.71
CA ASP A 292 6.07 -1.91 12.19
C ASP A 292 5.72 -0.99 13.36
N TYR A 293 4.54 -0.35 13.31
CA TYR A 293 4.10 0.61 14.31
C TYR A 293 2.71 0.30 14.83
N LEU A 294 2.58 0.28 16.16
CA LEU A 294 1.33 0.05 16.85
C LEU A 294 0.87 1.33 17.55
N ILE A 295 -0.33 1.79 17.21
CA ILE A 295 -0.94 2.98 17.80
C ILE A 295 -2.02 2.56 18.80
N ARG A 296 -1.93 3.06 20.02
CA ARG A 296 -2.90 2.87 21.09
C ARG A 296 -3.39 4.20 21.61
N GLY A 297 -4.63 4.24 22.08
CA GLY A 297 -5.17 5.46 22.68
C GLY A 297 -6.17 5.20 23.80
N THR A 298 -6.31 6.21 24.66
CA THR A 298 -7.39 6.28 25.64
C THR A 298 -8.08 7.62 25.54
N LEU A 299 -9.41 7.63 25.65
CA LEU A 299 -10.23 8.83 25.67
C LEU A 299 -10.96 8.92 27.02
N GLN A 300 -10.76 10.01 27.73
CA GLN A 300 -11.47 10.36 28.96
C GLN A 300 -12.45 11.48 28.65
N LEU A 301 -13.70 11.31 29.07
CA LEU A 301 -14.77 12.29 28.85
C LEU A 301 -15.33 12.75 30.21
N LEU A 302 -15.45 14.08 30.35
CA LEU A 302 -16.07 14.73 31.50
C LEU A 302 -16.99 15.88 31.00
N GLY A 303 -18.24 15.57 30.75
CA GLY A 303 -19.17 16.50 30.08
C GLY A 303 -18.72 16.77 28.64
N ASP A 304 -18.48 18.03 28.30
CA ASP A 304 -17.92 18.45 26.99
C ASP A 304 -16.36 18.52 27.01
N ASP A 305 -15.73 18.35 28.16
CA ASP A 305 -14.28 18.27 28.25
C ASP A 305 -13.81 16.86 27.92
N ALA A 306 -12.82 16.78 27.05
CA ALA A 306 -12.25 15.51 26.58
C ALA A 306 -10.72 15.54 26.69
N ARG A 307 -10.16 14.40 27.03
CA ARG A 307 -8.71 14.16 27.04
C ARG A 307 -8.41 12.90 26.29
N ILE A 308 -7.60 13.01 25.24
CA ILE A 308 -7.06 11.87 24.52
C ILE A 308 -5.59 11.70 24.85
N ASN A 309 -5.19 10.44 25.11
CA ASN A 309 -3.80 10.05 25.17
C ASN A 309 -3.54 9.09 24.02
N LEU A 310 -2.52 9.34 23.21
CA LEU A 310 -2.05 8.47 22.14
C LEU A 310 -0.62 8.05 22.40
N GLN A 311 -0.33 6.80 22.06
CA GLN A 311 1.00 6.21 22.14
C GLN A 311 1.30 5.48 20.85
N ILE A 312 2.51 5.69 20.30
CA ILE A 312 3.04 4.93 19.17
C ILE A 312 4.18 4.06 19.70
N SER A 313 4.10 2.77 19.44
CA SER A 313 5.17 1.80 19.71
C SER A 313 5.81 1.39 18.38
N ASP A 314 7.13 1.52 18.26
CA ASP A 314 7.94 0.91 17.21
C ASP A 314 8.18 -0.55 17.62
N LEU A 315 7.52 -1.48 16.92
CA LEU A 315 7.58 -2.90 17.25
C LEU A 315 8.91 -3.53 16.83
N ASN A 316 9.61 -2.93 15.87
CA ASN A 316 10.92 -3.43 15.43
C ASN A 316 12.00 -3.16 16.48
N LYS A 317 11.91 -2.00 17.14
CA LYS A 317 12.83 -1.62 18.23
C LYS A 317 12.30 -1.96 19.63
N SER A 318 11.03 -2.40 19.72
CA SER A 318 10.36 -2.67 21.02
C SER A 318 10.38 -1.47 21.98
N VAL A 319 10.19 -0.26 21.43
CA VAL A 319 10.18 0.99 22.20
C VAL A 319 8.94 1.83 21.91
N VAL A 320 8.57 2.67 22.87
CA VAL A 320 7.58 3.71 22.65
C VAL A 320 8.26 4.90 21.96
N SER A 321 7.94 5.14 20.70
CA SER A 321 8.51 6.25 19.91
C SER A 321 7.82 7.58 20.19
N MET A 322 6.51 7.55 20.47
CA MET A 322 5.74 8.76 20.81
C MET A 322 4.72 8.51 21.90
N SER A 323 4.55 9.49 22.78
CA SER A 323 3.40 9.58 23.70
C SER A 323 2.88 11.01 23.73
N LYS A 324 1.61 11.20 23.38
CA LYS A 324 0.95 12.51 23.31
C LYS A 324 -0.32 12.51 24.13
N LYS A 325 -0.53 13.63 24.83
CA LYS A 325 -1.73 13.92 25.61
C LYS A 325 -2.31 15.25 25.13
N LYS A 326 -3.61 15.28 24.86
CA LYS A 326 -4.30 16.49 24.40
C LYS A 326 -5.64 16.65 25.08
N ASP A 327 -5.85 17.85 25.64
CA ASP A 327 -7.11 18.28 26.21
C ASP A 327 -7.87 19.13 25.18
N PHE A 328 -9.18 18.89 25.03
CA PHE A 328 -9.99 19.59 24.03
C PHE A 328 -11.49 19.56 24.43
N LYS A 329 -12.28 20.40 23.75
CA LYS A 329 -13.74 20.28 23.81
C LYS A 329 -14.20 19.17 22.88
N PHE A 330 -15.08 18.30 23.34
CA PHE A 330 -15.56 17.16 22.57
C PHE A 330 -16.19 17.56 21.23
N SER A 331 -16.83 18.73 21.17
CA SER A 331 -17.32 19.36 19.95
C SER A 331 -16.23 19.61 18.88
N ASN A 332 -14.95 19.66 19.28
CA ASN A 332 -13.81 19.87 18.38
C ASN A 332 -13.08 18.57 18.00
N LEU A 333 -13.68 17.43 18.25
CA LEU A 333 -13.05 16.12 18.13
C LEU A 333 -12.43 15.87 16.75
N PHE A 334 -13.13 16.16 15.66
CA PHE A 334 -12.60 15.96 14.30
C PHE A 334 -11.35 16.79 14.02
N LYS A 335 -11.36 18.06 14.43
CA LYS A 335 -10.18 18.94 14.29
C LYS A 335 -8.98 18.40 15.06
N VAL A 336 -9.23 17.86 16.26
CA VAL A 336 -8.17 17.27 17.09
C VAL A 336 -7.66 15.97 16.48
N GLN A 337 -8.54 15.15 15.92
CA GLN A 337 -8.19 13.93 15.22
C GLN A 337 -7.29 14.18 14.01
N ASP A 338 -7.62 15.17 13.17
CA ASP A 338 -6.80 15.56 12.02
C ASP A 338 -5.41 16.04 12.49
N GLN A 339 -5.36 16.83 13.58
CA GLN A 339 -4.10 17.26 14.17
C GLN A 339 -3.26 16.08 14.70
N LEU A 340 -3.89 15.11 15.37
CA LEU A 340 -3.21 13.93 15.89
C LEU A 340 -2.72 13.03 14.76
N SER A 341 -3.51 12.84 13.70
CA SER A 341 -3.07 12.09 12.51
C SER A 341 -1.85 12.72 11.87
N ASN A 342 -1.81 14.06 11.75
CA ASN A 342 -0.65 14.78 11.25
C ASN A 342 0.58 14.65 12.20
N GLU A 343 0.37 14.68 13.52
CA GLU A 343 1.43 14.46 14.49
C GLU A 343 2.00 13.03 14.42
N ILE A 344 1.13 12.02 14.23
CA ILE A 344 1.52 10.62 14.00
C ILE A 344 2.41 10.51 12.75
N LEU A 345 1.97 11.09 11.64
CA LEU A 345 2.70 11.06 10.38
C LEU A 345 4.07 11.77 10.47
N ASN A 346 4.14 12.88 11.20
CA ASN A 346 5.40 13.57 11.46
C ASN A 346 6.37 12.72 12.29
N GLU A 347 5.86 12.03 13.32
CA GLU A 347 6.69 11.16 14.16
C GLU A 347 7.26 9.98 13.36
N LEU A 348 6.44 9.42 12.48
CA LEU A 348 6.86 8.30 11.63
C LEU A 348 7.79 8.76 10.47
N GLN A 349 8.20 10.02 10.44
CA GLN A 349 9.09 10.63 9.43
C GLN A 349 8.59 10.43 7.98
N ILE A 350 7.29 10.35 7.81
CA ILE A 350 6.68 10.15 6.51
C ILE A 350 6.51 11.51 5.84
N ASN A 351 7.25 11.74 4.77
CA ASN A 351 7.09 12.93 3.95
C ASN A 351 5.72 12.91 3.27
N PHE A 352 4.93 13.96 3.50
CA PHE A 352 3.67 14.17 2.82
C PHE A 352 3.90 14.30 1.31
N GLY A 353 3.44 13.35 0.52
CA GLY A 353 3.24 13.57 -0.90
C GLY A 353 2.23 14.72 -1.06
N ILE A 354 2.58 15.74 -1.87
CA ILE A 354 1.68 16.83 -2.22
C ILE A 354 0.47 16.20 -2.91
N GLY A 355 -0.69 16.21 -2.26
CA GLY A 355 -1.93 15.68 -2.83
C GLY A 355 -2.90 15.01 -1.86
N ALA A 356 -2.53 14.73 -0.62
CA ALA A 356 -3.47 14.23 0.37
C ALA A 356 -4.44 15.35 0.79
N GLY A 357 -5.57 15.42 0.15
CA GLY A 357 -6.68 16.26 0.58
C GLY A 357 -7.15 15.80 1.96
N MET A 358 -7.09 16.68 2.96
CA MET A 358 -7.56 16.44 4.33
C MET A 358 -9.09 16.41 4.43
N GLY A 359 -9.83 15.91 3.44
CA GLY A 359 -11.24 16.25 3.32
C GLY A 359 -12.26 15.12 3.38
N GLY A 360 -11.91 13.86 3.23
CA GLY A 360 -12.90 12.83 2.90
C GLY A 360 -14.11 12.72 3.82
N TRP A 361 -13.93 12.32 5.05
CA TRP A 361 -15.06 12.06 5.96
C TRP A 361 -15.47 13.28 6.78
N SER A 362 -14.53 14.11 7.26
CA SER A 362 -14.79 15.33 8.05
C SER A 362 -15.54 16.40 7.28
N GLU A 363 -15.39 16.45 5.95
CA GLU A 363 -16.15 17.37 5.10
C GLU A 363 -17.64 16.97 4.95
N ASN A 364 -17.96 15.68 5.14
CA ASN A 364 -19.30 15.14 4.91
C ASN A 364 -20.18 15.05 6.17
N TYR A 365 -19.58 15.18 7.36
CA TYR A 365 -20.32 15.10 8.63
C TYR A 365 -19.94 16.28 9.52
N ARG A 366 -20.94 17.08 9.92
CA ARG A 366 -20.74 18.30 10.73
C ARG A 366 -20.32 18.01 12.16
N ASN A 367 -20.67 16.83 12.65
CA ASN A 367 -20.41 16.40 14.02
C ASN A 367 -20.32 14.88 14.12
N ILE A 368 -19.85 14.42 15.27
CA ILE A 368 -19.67 12.99 15.56
C ILE A 368 -20.98 12.20 15.59
N GLU A 369 -22.09 12.86 15.89
CA GLU A 369 -23.40 12.21 15.94
C GLU A 369 -23.86 11.81 14.53
N GLU A 370 -23.68 12.68 13.55
CA GLU A 370 -23.94 12.37 12.13
C GLU A 370 -23.04 11.24 11.63
N PHE A 371 -21.76 11.26 11.97
CA PHE A 371 -20.83 10.19 11.61
C PHE A 371 -21.21 8.85 12.30
N THR A 372 -21.63 8.89 13.56
CA THR A 372 -22.11 7.69 14.28
C THR A 372 -23.36 7.12 13.64
N GLN A 373 -24.29 7.95 13.18
CA GLN A 373 -25.47 7.51 12.44
C GLN A 373 -25.07 6.79 11.14
N PHE A 374 -24.09 7.30 10.40
CA PHE A 374 -23.53 6.64 9.22
C PHE A 374 -22.94 5.25 9.56
N LEU A 375 -22.13 5.15 10.63
CA LEU A 375 -21.54 3.87 11.03
C LEU A 375 -22.61 2.84 11.41
N ASN A 376 -23.65 3.25 12.14
CA ASN A 376 -24.75 2.39 12.52
C ASN A 376 -25.55 1.93 11.30
N TRP A 377 -25.83 2.85 10.36
CA TRP A 377 -26.45 2.51 9.08
C TRP A 377 -25.61 1.50 8.31
N ARG A 378 -24.31 1.74 8.16
CA ARG A 378 -23.39 0.86 7.44
C ARG A 378 -23.35 -0.55 8.03
N ASN A 379 -23.28 -0.65 9.36
CA ASN A 379 -23.25 -1.94 10.04
C ASN A 379 -24.55 -2.72 9.83
N GLU A 380 -25.70 -2.06 9.82
CA GLU A 380 -26.98 -2.71 9.52
C GLU A 380 -27.08 -3.10 8.04
N TRP A 381 -26.71 -2.19 7.14
CA TRP A 381 -26.71 -2.40 5.68
C TRP A 381 -25.85 -3.60 5.26
N ARG A 382 -24.67 -3.79 5.86
CA ARG A 382 -23.73 -4.89 5.55
C ARG A 382 -24.28 -6.28 5.79
N LYS A 383 -25.29 -6.46 6.62
CA LYS A 383 -25.92 -7.77 6.86
C LYS A 383 -26.62 -8.34 5.63
N PHE A 384 -26.97 -7.51 4.67
CA PHE A 384 -27.48 -7.85 3.35
C PHE A 384 -28.70 -8.80 3.34
N THR A 385 -29.64 -8.62 4.28
CA THR A 385 -30.89 -9.37 4.41
C THR A 385 -32.09 -8.44 4.20
N LYS A 386 -33.29 -9.02 3.90
CA LYS A 386 -34.52 -8.23 3.79
C LYS A 386 -34.82 -7.43 5.07
N THR A 387 -34.62 -8.03 6.23
CA THR A 387 -34.86 -7.39 7.54
C THR A 387 -33.89 -6.23 7.76
N SER A 388 -32.60 -6.44 7.49
CA SER A 388 -31.58 -5.40 7.64
C SER A 388 -31.76 -4.27 6.63
N TYR A 389 -32.23 -4.59 5.41
CA TYR A 389 -32.59 -3.58 4.41
C TYR A 389 -33.69 -2.64 4.94
N LEU A 390 -34.77 -3.17 5.52
CA LEU A 390 -35.85 -2.34 6.04
C LEU A 390 -35.36 -1.40 7.16
N LYS A 391 -34.56 -1.95 8.07
CA LYS A 391 -34.00 -1.19 9.20
C LYS A 391 -32.99 -0.12 8.73
N SER A 392 -32.06 -0.46 7.85
CA SER A 392 -31.12 0.52 7.31
C SER A 392 -31.81 1.59 6.46
N ASN A 393 -32.89 1.24 5.76
CA ASN A 393 -33.68 2.22 5.01
C ASN A 393 -34.41 3.23 5.91
N GLU A 394 -34.93 2.79 7.05
CA GLU A 394 -35.48 3.68 8.08
C GLU A 394 -34.40 4.63 8.62
N MET A 395 -33.24 4.09 9.02
CA MET A 395 -32.11 4.89 9.49
C MET A 395 -31.68 5.94 8.47
N LEU A 396 -31.57 5.56 7.19
CA LEU A 396 -31.22 6.49 6.11
C LEU A 396 -32.30 7.57 5.91
N SER A 397 -33.57 7.21 6.04
CA SER A 397 -34.70 8.18 5.99
C SER A 397 -34.61 9.22 7.12
N ASP A 398 -34.19 8.81 8.31
CA ASP A 398 -34.01 9.73 9.42
C ASP A 398 -32.79 10.63 9.22
N MET A 399 -31.68 10.08 8.69
CA MET A 399 -30.50 10.88 8.35
C MET A 399 -30.80 11.94 7.28
N LYS A 400 -31.67 11.67 6.32
CA LYS A 400 -32.12 12.66 5.31
C LYS A 400 -32.85 13.86 5.92
N LYS A 401 -33.39 13.76 7.11
CA LYS A 401 -34.04 14.88 7.80
C LYS A 401 -33.05 15.82 8.48
N THR A 402 -31.85 15.33 8.77
CA THR A 402 -30.82 16.04 9.55
C THR A 402 -29.61 16.46 8.73
N LEU A 403 -29.20 15.65 7.74
CA LEU A 403 -28.08 15.97 6.84
C LEU A 403 -28.50 16.95 5.75
N ALA A 404 -27.55 17.77 5.32
CA ALA A 404 -27.79 18.72 4.23
C ALA A 404 -28.11 18.00 2.91
N PRO A 405 -29.05 18.50 2.07
CA PRO A 405 -29.40 17.86 0.80
C PRO A 405 -28.26 17.77 -0.22
N ASP A 406 -27.24 18.61 -0.06
CA ASP A 406 -26.02 18.66 -0.88
C ASP A 406 -24.86 17.85 -0.27
N ASN A 407 -25.15 16.95 0.67
CA ASN A 407 -24.18 16.04 1.26
C ASN A 407 -23.94 14.83 0.34
N GLY A 408 -22.74 14.74 -0.27
CA GLY A 408 -22.42 13.67 -1.20
C GLY A 408 -22.37 12.27 -0.55
N ALA A 409 -21.99 12.17 0.73
CA ALA A 409 -22.03 10.89 1.46
C ALA A 409 -23.46 10.37 1.60
N LEU A 410 -24.44 11.26 1.81
CA LEU A 410 -25.86 10.90 1.84
C LEU A 410 -26.32 10.29 0.51
N HIS A 411 -25.94 10.90 -0.61
CA HIS A 411 -26.27 10.37 -1.94
C HIS A 411 -25.53 9.06 -2.24
N MET A 412 -24.31 8.90 -1.76
CA MET A 412 -23.59 7.62 -1.82
C MET A 412 -24.36 6.54 -1.07
N MET A 413 -24.81 6.80 0.16
CA MET A 413 -25.64 5.87 0.95
C MET A 413 -26.94 5.52 0.22
N ASP A 414 -27.61 6.49 -0.39
CA ASP A 414 -28.80 6.26 -1.22
C ASP A 414 -28.55 5.28 -2.35
N SER A 415 -27.45 5.45 -3.08
CA SER A 415 -27.09 4.56 -4.18
C SER A 415 -26.88 3.12 -3.72
N TRP A 416 -26.23 2.92 -2.57
CA TRP A 416 -26.01 1.60 -1.96
C TRP A 416 -27.32 0.98 -1.45
N GLN A 417 -28.19 1.77 -0.84
CA GLN A 417 -29.49 1.31 -0.35
C GLN A 417 -30.40 0.87 -1.51
N LEU A 418 -30.46 1.65 -2.58
CA LEU A 418 -31.22 1.32 -3.79
C LEU A 418 -30.66 0.11 -4.53
N MET A 419 -29.32 0.00 -4.61
CA MET A 419 -28.66 -1.20 -5.16
C MET A 419 -29.08 -2.45 -4.39
N GLN A 420 -29.04 -2.40 -3.07
CA GLN A 420 -29.45 -3.53 -2.21
C GLN A 420 -30.92 -3.90 -2.44
N LYS A 421 -31.81 -2.90 -2.59
CA LYS A 421 -33.23 -3.09 -2.94
C LYS A 421 -33.40 -3.89 -4.24
N VAL A 422 -32.64 -3.52 -5.26
CA VAL A 422 -32.68 -4.20 -6.57
C VAL A 422 -32.15 -5.64 -6.47
N ILE A 423 -31.00 -5.83 -5.82
CA ILE A 423 -30.36 -7.16 -5.69
C ILE A 423 -31.20 -8.12 -4.86
N LEU A 424 -31.80 -7.65 -3.76
CA LEU A 424 -32.69 -8.45 -2.90
C LEU A 424 -34.09 -8.69 -3.51
N LYS A 425 -34.32 -8.23 -4.76
CA LYS A 425 -35.60 -8.35 -5.47
C LYS A 425 -36.78 -7.71 -4.72
N LEU A 426 -36.53 -6.63 -4.01
CA LEU A 426 -37.54 -5.84 -3.26
C LEU A 426 -38.09 -4.65 -4.09
N SER A 427 -37.54 -4.44 -5.28
CA SER A 427 -37.96 -3.38 -6.20
C SER A 427 -39.32 -3.69 -6.81
N ILE A 428 -40.24 -2.75 -6.73
CA ILE A 428 -41.56 -2.78 -7.40
C ILE A 428 -41.43 -2.25 -8.82
N ASP A 429 -40.69 -1.14 -9.00
CA ASP A 429 -40.35 -0.54 -10.28
C ASP A 429 -38.83 -0.44 -10.42
N LYS A 430 -38.24 -1.48 -11.01
CA LYS A 430 -36.80 -1.57 -11.22
C LYS A 430 -36.27 -0.43 -12.10
N SER A 431 -37.04 0.00 -13.11
CA SER A 431 -36.60 1.06 -14.01
C SER A 431 -36.49 2.41 -13.30
N SER A 432 -37.45 2.71 -12.42
CA SER A 432 -37.41 3.92 -11.59
C SER A 432 -36.25 3.85 -10.57
N ASP A 433 -36.04 2.71 -9.91
CA ASP A 433 -34.94 2.55 -8.97
C ASP A 433 -33.58 2.71 -9.65
N LEU A 434 -33.38 2.18 -10.87
CA LEU A 434 -32.12 2.34 -11.61
C LEU A 434 -31.84 3.80 -11.98
N LYS A 435 -32.87 4.59 -12.37
CA LYS A 435 -32.72 6.04 -12.61
C LYS A 435 -32.35 6.79 -11.34
N GLN A 436 -32.95 6.42 -10.21
CA GLN A 436 -32.60 7.02 -8.92
C GLN A 436 -31.17 6.68 -8.50
N ILE A 437 -30.70 5.45 -8.73
CA ILE A 437 -29.30 5.05 -8.52
C ILE A 437 -28.35 5.93 -9.33
N GLU A 438 -28.64 6.10 -10.63
CA GLU A 438 -27.80 6.91 -11.51
C GLU A 438 -27.69 8.36 -11.02
N LEU A 439 -28.80 8.96 -10.67
CA LEU A 439 -28.84 10.32 -10.11
C LEU A 439 -28.09 10.43 -8.79
N ALA A 440 -28.26 9.45 -7.90
CA ALA A 440 -27.59 9.42 -6.60
C ALA A 440 -26.07 9.30 -6.74
N LEU A 441 -25.58 8.43 -7.65
CA LEU A 441 -24.16 8.28 -7.96
C LEU A 441 -23.54 9.55 -8.55
N GLN A 442 -24.28 10.26 -9.41
CA GLN A 442 -23.83 11.54 -9.96
C GLN A 442 -23.70 12.60 -8.86
N LYS A 443 -24.76 12.78 -8.05
CA LYS A 443 -24.76 13.75 -6.95
C LYS A 443 -23.70 13.45 -5.88
N ALA A 444 -23.45 12.17 -5.58
CA ALA A 444 -22.42 11.79 -4.64
C ALA A 444 -21.03 12.31 -5.05
N ALA A 445 -20.66 12.18 -6.33
CA ALA A 445 -19.38 12.65 -6.83
C ALA A 445 -19.34 14.19 -7.04
N GLU A 446 -20.50 14.82 -7.33
CA GLU A 446 -20.61 16.27 -7.49
C GLU A 446 -20.47 17.01 -6.16
N TYR A 447 -21.19 16.55 -5.12
CA TYR A 447 -21.23 17.23 -3.83
C TYR A 447 -20.07 16.87 -2.90
N SER A 448 -19.43 15.72 -3.12
CA SER A 448 -18.25 15.30 -2.34
C SER A 448 -17.13 14.81 -3.27
N PRO A 449 -16.46 15.74 -4.00
CA PRO A 449 -15.42 15.40 -4.97
C PRO A 449 -14.14 14.82 -4.34
N ASN A 450 -13.96 14.98 -3.04
CA ASN A 450 -12.81 14.44 -2.28
C ASN A 450 -13.15 13.12 -1.53
N LEU A 451 -14.35 12.60 -1.66
CA LEU A 451 -14.76 11.34 -1.05
C LEU A 451 -14.52 10.17 -2.02
N SER A 452 -13.51 9.34 -1.76
CA SER A 452 -13.16 8.19 -2.62
C SER A 452 -14.33 7.23 -2.82
N GLY A 453 -15.15 7.06 -1.76
CA GLY A 453 -16.37 6.27 -1.77
C GLY A 453 -17.40 6.69 -2.83
N SER A 454 -17.46 7.97 -3.20
CA SER A 454 -18.35 8.46 -4.25
C SER A 454 -17.96 7.89 -5.62
N TYR A 455 -16.66 7.88 -5.93
CA TYR A 455 -16.15 7.37 -7.21
C TYR A 455 -16.16 5.84 -7.24
N SER A 456 -15.72 5.17 -6.19
CA SER A 456 -15.74 3.70 -6.12
C SER A 456 -17.16 3.15 -6.20
N SER A 457 -18.14 3.81 -5.57
CA SER A 457 -19.56 3.47 -5.68
C SER A 457 -20.07 3.67 -7.13
N ARG A 458 -19.72 4.78 -7.76
CA ARG A 458 -20.12 5.07 -9.16
C ARG A 458 -19.51 4.06 -10.13
N ALA A 459 -18.26 3.67 -9.93
CA ALA A 459 -17.62 2.64 -10.74
C ALA A 459 -18.32 1.28 -10.57
N TYR A 460 -18.51 0.83 -9.34
CA TYR A 460 -19.01 -0.52 -9.04
C TYR A 460 -20.49 -0.67 -9.36
N ILE A 461 -21.34 0.19 -8.78
CA ILE A 461 -22.80 0.11 -8.96
C ILE A 461 -23.16 0.45 -10.39
N GLY A 462 -22.49 1.46 -10.98
CA GLY A 462 -22.68 1.86 -12.37
C GLY A 462 -22.35 0.72 -13.33
N LYS A 463 -21.26 0.01 -13.11
CA LYS A 463 -20.88 -1.18 -13.90
C LYS A 463 -21.84 -2.34 -13.69
N LEU A 464 -22.19 -2.63 -12.44
CA LEU A 464 -23.01 -3.78 -12.06
C LEU A 464 -24.48 -3.67 -12.56
N LEU A 465 -25.09 -2.50 -12.43
CA LEU A 465 -26.52 -2.32 -12.64
C LEU A 465 -26.91 -1.42 -13.82
N LEU A 466 -26.04 -0.48 -14.21
CA LEU A 466 -26.35 0.54 -15.21
C LEU A 466 -25.63 0.33 -16.55
N GLY A 467 -24.85 -0.74 -16.70
CA GLY A 467 -24.11 -1.04 -17.93
C GLY A 467 -23.00 -0.03 -18.26
N ARG A 468 -22.49 0.68 -17.28
CA ARG A 468 -21.41 1.67 -17.45
C ARG A 468 -20.21 1.04 -18.17
N SER A 469 -19.56 1.78 -19.07
CA SER A 469 -18.40 1.26 -19.81
C SER A 469 -17.22 0.96 -18.88
N CYS A 470 -16.35 0.03 -19.29
CA CYS A 470 -15.16 -0.30 -18.53
C CYS A 470 -14.18 0.87 -18.42
N GLU A 471 -14.04 1.66 -19.48
CA GLU A 471 -13.21 2.86 -19.49
C GLU A 471 -13.70 3.89 -18.47
N ALA A 472 -15.00 4.21 -18.45
CA ALA A 472 -15.57 5.15 -17.49
C ALA A 472 -15.50 4.64 -16.05
N SER A 473 -15.65 3.32 -15.83
CA SER A 473 -15.53 2.72 -14.50
C SER A 473 -14.08 2.68 -14.02
N ALA A 474 -13.11 2.40 -14.91
CA ALA A 474 -11.70 2.45 -14.60
C ALA A 474 -11.25 3.87 -14.20
N LYS A 475 -11.70 4.90 -14.94
CA LYS A 475 -11.41 6.31 -14.59
C LYS A 475 -11.91 6.68 -13.19
N ASP A 476 -13.09 6.21 -12.81
CA ASP A 476 -13.61 6.44 -11.46
C ASP A 476 -12.81 5.67 -10.40
N ILE A 477 -12.36 4.44 -10.69
CA ILE A 477 -11.48 3.68 -9.80
C ILE A 477 -10.13 4.36 -9.64
N ASP A 478 -9.52 4.83 -10.74
CA ASP A 478 -8.26 5.56 -10.69
C ASP A 478 -8.38 6.81 -9.80
N LYS A 479 -9.51 7.55 -9.91
CA LYS A 479 -9.78 8.69 -9.03
C LYS A 479 -9.99 8.28 -7.56
N ALA A 480 -10.69 7.18 -7.30
CA ALA A 480 -10.88 6.68 -5.94
C ALA A 480 -9.55 6.26 -5.29
N LEU A 481 -8.68 5.59 -6.06
CA LEU A 481 -7.34 5.18 -5.61
C LEU A 481 -6.37 6.36 -5.46
N GLU A 482 -6.52 7.43 -6.27
CA GLU A 482 -5.79 8.69 -6.07
C GLU A 482 -6.12 9.32 -4.71
N LEU A 483 -7.41 9.29 -4.32
CA LEU A 483 -7.88 9.86 -3.06
C LEU A 483 -7.56 8.99 -1.83
N GLU A 484 -7.67 7.66 -1.97
CA GLU A 484 -7.41 6.68 -0.89
C GLU A 484 -6.64 5.45 -1.42
N PRO A 485 -5.35 5.59 -1.70
CA PRO A 485 -4.57 4.52 -2.35
C PRO A 485 -4.37 3.28 -1.49
N ASN A 486 -4.40 3.43 -0.16
CA ASN A 486 -4.18 2.36 0.81
C ASN A 486 -5.48 1.97 1.55
N SER A 487 -6.63 2.24 0.97
CA SER A 487 -7.92 1.81 1.52
C SER A 487 -8.25 0.38 1.07
N GLY A 488 -8.29 -0.56 2.01
CA GLY A 488 -8.67 -1.95 1.71
C GLY A 488 -10.02 -2.07 1.02
N ASN A 489 -10.99 -1.22 1.40
CA ASN A 489 -12.30 -1.18 0.77
C ASN A 489 -12.24 -0.66 -0.68
N THR A 490 -11.49 0.41 -0.94
CA THR A 490 -11.32 0.97 -2.30
C THR A 490 -10.61 -0.03 -3.20
N LEU A 491 -9.55 -0.70 -2.71
CA LEU A 491 -8.83 -1.75 -3.43
C LEU A 491 -9.72 -2.96 -3.74
N GLN A 492 -10.57 -3.38 -2.80
CA GLN A 492 -11.51 -4.47 -3.00
C GLN A 492 -12.54 -4.14 -4.09
N VAL A 493 -13.07 -2.92 -4.07
CA VAL A 493 -13.99 -2.44 -5.11
C VAL A 493 -13.30 -2.34 -6.47
N ALA A 494 -12.06 -1.85 -6.50
CA ALA A 494 -11.24 -1.79 -7.70
C ALA A 494 -11.05 -3.19 -8.31
N ALA A 495 -10.69 -4.18 -7.48
CA ALA A 495 -10.58 -5.57 -7.92
C ALA A 495 -11.87 -6.10 -8.57
N ALA A 496 -13.03 -5.82 -7.96
CA ALA A 496 -14.32 -6.24 -8.49
C ALA A 496 -14.63 -5.57 -9.85
N VAL A 497 -14.36 -4.27 -9.99
CA VAL A 497 -14.60 -3.52 -11.24
C VAL A 497 -13.66 -4.01 -12.35
N TYR A 498 -12.37 -4.19 -12.06
CA TYR A 498 -11.41 -4.72 -13.03
C TYR A 498 -11.79 -6.13 -13.50
N ALA A 499 -12.23 -7.01 -12.58
CA ALA A 499 -12.69 -8.36 -12.93
C ALA A 499 -13.94 -8.30 -13.83
N GLN A 500 -14.93 -7.46 -13.53
CA GLN A 500 -16.10 -7.26 -14.40
C GLN A 500 -15.74 -6.76 -15.80
N CYS A 501 -14.60 -6.07 -15.91
CA CYS A 501 -14.01 -5.64 -17.16
C CYS A 501 -13.05 -6.66 -17.79
N ARG A 502 -12.98 -7.88 -17.26
CA ARG A 502 -12.08 -8.98 -17.69
C ARG A 502 -10.58 -8.63 -17.61
N ASN A 503 -10.22 -7.60 -16.87
CA ASN A 503 -8.83 -7.27 -16.59
C ASN A 503 -8.41 -7.99 -15.30
N PHE A 504 -8.17 -9.31 -15.41
CA PHE A 504 -7.84 -10.13 -14.24
C PHE A 504 -6.46 -9.84 -13.66
N GLU A 505 -5.51 -9.35 -14.44
CA GLU A 505 -4.20 -8.92 -13.94
C GLU A 505 -4.35 -7.81 -12.89
N LYS A 506 -5.07 -6.74 -13.25
CA LYS A 506 -5.36 -5.63 -12.33
C LYS A 506 -6.26 -6.07 -11.17
N ALA A 507 -7.23 -6.94 -11.42
CA ALA A 507 -8.13 -7.45 -10.40
C ALA A 507 -7.38 -8.26 -9.33
N ILE A 508 -6.48 -9.14 -9.74
CA ILE A 508 -5.64 -9.96 -8.85
C ILE A 508 -4.68 -9.05 -8.06
N SER A 509 -4.03 -8.09 -8.73
CA SER A 509 -3.14 -7.14 -8.08
C SER A 509 -3.86 -6.33 -6.99
N ALA A 510 -5.02 -5.74 -7.30
CA ALA A 510 -5.80 -4.96 -6.34
C ALA A 510 -6.34 -5.82 -5.18
N ALA A 511 -6.75 -7.08 -5.45
CA ALA A 511 -7.21 -8.00 -4.42
C ALA A 511 -6.08 -8.43 -3.48
N ASN A 512 -4.87 -8.70 -3.99
CA ASN A 512 -3.70 -8.99 -3.17
C ASN A 512 -3.33 -7.80 -2.29
N SER A 513 -3.30 -6.58 -2.84
CA SER A 513 -3.05 -5.37 -2.06
C SER A 513 -4.11 -5.15 -0.98
N SER A 514 -5.39 -5.45 -1.28
CA SER A 514 -6.47 -5.39 -0.29
C SER A 514 -6.28 -6.43 0.83
N LEU A 515 -5.84 -7.64 0.49
CA LEU A 515 -5.59 -8.72 1.46
C LEU A 515 -4.41 -8.40 2.37
N GLU A 516 -3.34 -7.79 1.86
CA GLU A 516 -2.21 -7.31 2.67
C GLU A 516 -2.61 -6.28 3.73
N ILE A 517 -3.59 -5.43 3.40
CA ILE A 517 -4.12 -4.41 4.32
C ILE A 517 -5.17 -5.01 5.26
N THR A 518 -5.77 -6.13 4.90
CA THR A 518 -6.81 -6.83 5.65
C THR A 518 -6.39 -8.28 5.93
N PRO A 519 -5.33 -8.53 6.71
CA PRO A 519 -4.82 -9.88 6.96
C PRO A 519 -5.85 -10.80 7.63
N ASN A 520 -6.81 -10.23 8.36
CA ASN A 520 -7.95 -10.95 8.93
C ASN A 520 -9.21 -10.78 8.07
N ASP A 521 -9.23 -11.42 6.90
CA ASP A 521 -10.43 -11.51 6.05
C ASP A 521 -11.41 -12.56 6.64
N THR A 522 -11.96 -12.26 7.81
CA THR A 522 -12.79 -13.17 8.61
C THR A 522 -14.05 -13.67 7.90
N ASN A 523 -14.48 -12.98 6.85
CA ASN A 523 -15.64 -13.35 6.06
C ASN A 523 -15.29 -13.93 4.69
N TRP A 524 -14.03 -14.24 4.47
CA TRP A 524 -13.50 -14.76 3.20
C TRP A 524 -13.87 -13.90 1.98
N MET A 525 -14.18 -12.63 2.19
CA MET A 525 -14.74 -11.78 1.14
C MET A 525 -13.69 -11.44 0.08
N ILE A 526 -12.51 -11.00 0.50
CA ILE A 526 -11.38 -10.68 -0.39
C ILE A 526 -10.74 -11.96 -0.90
N THR A 527 -10.51 -12.92 0.00
CA THR A 527 -9.95 -14.24 -0.33
C THR A 527 -10.83 -14.98 -1.32
N GLY A 528 -12.15 -14.97 -1.13
CA GLY A 528 -13.11 -15.58 -2.05
C GLY A 528 -13.17 -14.90 -3.42
N GLN A 529 -12.99 -13.59 -3.48
CA GLN A 529 -12.85 -12.86 -4.75
C GLN A 529 -11.55 -13.26 -5.46
N LEU A 530 -10.42 -13.25 -4.76
CA LEU A 530 -9.12 -13.60 -5.33
C LEU A 530 -9.10 -15.07 -5.83
N ALA A 531 -9.66 -15.98 -5.04
CA ALA A 531 -9.84 -17.38 -5.46
C ALA A 531 -10.67 -17.49 -6.74
N SER A 532 -11.74 -16.68 -6.86
CA SER A 532 -12.55 -16.63 -8.08
C SER A 532 -11.76 -16.10 -9.29
N TYR A 533 -10.87 -15.14 -9.09
CA TYR A 533 -10.05 -14.61 -10.17
C TYR A 533 -9.00 -15.63 -10.62
N TYR A 534 -8.30 -16.29 -9.70
CA TYR A 534 -7.37 -17.37 -10.02
C TYR A 534 -8.07 -18.52 -10.77
N PHE A 535 -9.28 -18.90 -10.33
CA PHE A 535 -10.07 -19.93 -11.03
C PHE A 535 -10.43 -19.50 -12.47
N GLN A 536 -10.77 -18.23 -12.70
CA GLN A 536 -11.15 -17.72 -14.01
C GLN A 536 -9.99 -17.60 -15.00
N VAL A 537 -8.76 -17.46 -14.52
CA VAL A 537 -7.55 -17.43 -15.35
C VAL A 537 -6.78 -18.75 -15.35
N ASP A 538 -7.39 -19.82 -14.81
CA ASP A 538 -6.84 -21.19 -14.71
C ASP A 538 -5.55 -21.31 -13.87
N GLU A 539 -5.34 -20.38 -12.94
CA GLU A 539 -4.21 -20.40 -12.00
C GLU A 539 -4.53 -21.24 -10.75
N ILE A 540 -4.76 -22.55 -10.98
CA ILE A 540 -5.22 -23.48 -9.94
C ILE A 540 -4.18 -23.68 -8.83
N GLU A 541 -2.89 -23.62 -9.14
CA GLU A 541 -1.82 -23.73 -8.15
C GLU A 541 -1.84 -22.54 -7.18
N LEU A 542 -2.01 -21.32 -7.70
CA LEU A 542 -2.12 -20.10 -6.87
C LEU A 542 -3.39 -20.12 -6.02
N LEU A 543 -4.52 -20.60 -6.58
CA LEU A 543 -5.76 -20.79 -5.82
C LEU A 543 -5.54 -21.77 -4.66
N THR A 544 -4.92 -22.93 -4.95
CA THR A 544 -4.65 -23.95 -3.93
C THR A 544 -3.71 -23.44 -2.84
N LYS A 545 -2.66 -22.70 -3.21
CA LYS A 545 -1.72 -22.08 -2.28
C LYS A 545 -2.39 -21.01 -1.43
N LEU A 546 -3.25 -20.17 -2.01
CA LEU A 546 -3.98 -19.10 -1.30
C LEU A 546 -4.85 -19.67 -0.16
N ILE A 547 -5.53 -20.76 -0.43
CA ILE A 547 -6.46 -21.37 0.52
C ILE A 547 -5.73 -22.27 1.53
N GLY A 548 -4.76 -23.09 1.07
CA GLY A 548 -3.98 -23.99 1.92
C GLY A 548 -4.86 -24.82 2.84
N ASP A 549 -4.46 -24.95 4.10
CA ASP A 549 -5.18 -25.72 5.12
C ASP A 549 -6.52 -25.11 5.53
N ASN A 550 -6.75 -23.83 5.22
CA ASN A 550 -8.00 -23.11 5.52
C ASN A 550 -9.22 -23.69 4.78
N ILE A 551 -9.01 -24.54 3.77
CA ILE A 551 -10.13 -25.23 3.09
C ILE A 551 -11.05 -25.96 4.06
N ASN A 552 -10.55 -26.35 5.23
CA ASN A 552 -11.29 -27.04 6.26
C ASN A 552 -12.03 -26.11 7.23
N ALA A 553 -11.83 -24.80 7.16
CA ALA A 553 -12.54 -23.82 8.00
C ALA A 553 -14.06 -23.97 7.83
N GLN A 554 -14.78 -23.98 8.95
CA GLN A 554 -16.22 -24.25 8.95
C GLN A 554 -17.01 -23.20 8.15
N ASP A 555 -16.56 -21.95 8.20
CA ASP A 555 -17.15 -20.77 7.55
C ASP A 555 -16.53 -20.44 6.18
N MET A 556 -15.73 -21.37 5.59
CA MET A 556 -15.11 -21.17 4.27
C MET A 556 -16.14 -20.74 3.22
N ASP A 557 -15.81 -19.74 2.40
CA ASP A 557 -16.68 -19.22 1.35
C ASP A 557 -17.17 -20.33 0.40
N GLY A 558 -18.49 -20.39 0.19
CA GLY A 558 -19.11 -21.44 -0.64
C GLY A 558 -18.61 -21.45 -2.09
N ARG A 559 -18.15 -20.31 -2.65
CA ARG A 559 -17.56 -20.24 -4.00
C ARG A 559 -16.21 -20.97 -4.03
N VAL A 560 -15.38 -20.77 -3.02
CA VAL A 560 -14.08 -21.42 -2.89
C VAL A 560 -14.28 -22.94 -2.81
N LEU A 561 -15.19 -23.39 -1.95
CA LEU A 561 -15.54 -24.81 -1.83
C LEU A 561 -16.05 -25.41 -3.17
N ALA A 562 -16.83 -24.64 -3.95
CA ALA A 562 -17.27 -25.08 -5.28
C ALA A 562 -16.10 -25.24 -6.25
N TYR A 563 -15.13 -24.33 -6.26
CA TYR A 563 -13.94 -24.48 -7.11
C TYR A 563 -13.10 -25.69 -6.72
N PHE A 564 -12.93 -25.94 -5.42
CA PHE A 564 -12.25 -27.15 -4.95
C PHE A 564 -13.03 -28.41 -5.27
N SER A 565 -14.37 -28.41 -5.23
CA SER A 565 -15.19 -29.52 -5.68
C SER A 565 -14.90 -29.85 -7.15
N LEU A 566 -14.82 -28.86 -8.02
CA LEU A 566 -14.48 -29.05 -9.43
C LEU A 566 -13.06 -29.58 -9.62
N ILE A 567 -12.09 -29.01 -8.88
CA ILE A 567 -10.69 -29.46 -8.95
C ILE A 567 -10.58 -30.94 -8.57
N GLU A 568 -11.20 -31.37 -7.49
CA GLU A 568 -11.16 -32.75 -7.03
C GLU A 568 -11.94 -33.69 -7.96
N ASN A 569 -13.05 -33.24 -8.53
CA ASN A 569 -13.78 -34.00 -9.55
C ASN A 569 -12.91 -34.27 -10.78
N ARG A 570 -12.18 -33.26 -11.27
CA ARG A 570 -11.26 -33.39 -12.41
C ARG A 570 -10.06 -34.28 -12.12
N LYS A 571 -9.65 -34.42 -10.86
CA LYS A 571 -8.62 -35.36 -10.39
C LYS A 571 -9.18 -36.80 -10.22
N GLY A 572 -10.49 -37.00 -10.35
CA GLY A 572 -11.17 -38.29 -10.14
C GLY A 572 -11.58 -38.56 -8.69
N ASN A 573 -11.38 -37.63 -7.76
CA ASN A 573 -11.70 -37.75 -6.33
C ASN A 573 -13.18 -37.44 -6.06
N GLN A 574 -14.09 -38.24 -6.59
CA GLN A 574 -15.55 -37.97 -6.57
C GLN A 574 -16.12 -37.77 -5.16
N GLU A 575 -15.70 -38.59 -4.18
CA GLU A 575 -16.18 -38.47 -2.80
C GLU A 575 -15.81 -37.12 -2.17
N LEU A 576 -14.57 -36.69 -2.39
CA LEU A 576 -14.10 -35.39 -1.87
C LEU A 576 -14.78 -34.23 -2.60
N ALA A 577 -15.01 -34.37 -3.91
CA ALA A 577 -15.75 -33.41 -4.71
C ALA A 577 -17.18 -33.19 -4.18
N LYS A 578 -17.90 -34.27 -3.91
CA LYS A 578 -19.25 -34.25 -3.32
C LYS A 578 -19.24 -33.59 -1.93
N LYS A 579 -18.27 -33.95 -1.09
CA LYS A 579 -18.10 -33.34 0.24
C LYS A 579 -17.93 -31.85 0.16
N TYR A 580 -17.07 -31.34 -0.73
CA TYR A 580 -16.87 -29.89 -0.89
C TYR A 580 -18.12 -29.21 -1.45
N LEU A 581 -18.84 -29.83 -2.40
CA LEU A 581 -20.06 -29.24 -2.93
C LEU A 581 -21.17 -29.14 -1.86
N SER A 582 -21.36 -30.19 -1.05
CA SER A 582 -22.32 -30.16 0.05
C SER A 582 -22.03 -29.01 1.04
N ARG A 583 -20.77 -28.88 1.46
CA ARG A 583 -20.34 -27.78 2.31
C ARG A 583 -20.50 -26.41 1.62
N ALA A 584 -20.26 -26.32 0.32
CA ALA A 584 -20.46 -25.10 -0.43
C ALA A 584 -21.92 -24.62 -0.35
N ILE A 585 -22.86 -25.55 -0.51
CA ILE A 585 -24.30 -25.26 -0.44
C ILE A 585 -24.70 -24.87 1.00
N GLU A 586 -24.21 -25.58 2.00
CA GLU A 586 -24.40 -25.24 3.42
C GLU A 586 -23.89 -23.83 3.73
N ASN A 587 -22.76 -23.43 3.13
CA ASN A 587 -22.15 -22.11 3.28
C ASN A 587 -22.71 -21.07 2.27
N GLY A 588 -23.92 -21.29 1.79
CA GLY A 588 -24.71 -20.32 1.03
C GLY A 588 -24.36 -20.19 -0.45
N LEU A 589 -23.74 -21.23 -1.05
CA LEU A 589 -23.59 -21.26 -2.51
C LEU A 589 -24.96 -21.40 -3.16
N THR A 590 -25.22 -20.56 -4.16
CA THR A 590 -26.38 -20.66 -5.05
C THR A 590 -25.93 -20.47 -6.49
N LYS A 591 -26.74 -20.94 -7.44
CA LYS A 591 -26.51 -20.71 -8.86
C LYS A 591 -26.35 -19.23 -9.18
N GLY A 592 -27.20 -18.36 -8.62
CA GLY A 592 -27.14 -16.91 -8.81
C GLY A 592 -25.84 -16.29 -8.27
N ARG A 593 -25.26 -16.87 -7.22
CA ARG A 593 -23.98 -16.39 -6.66
C ARG A 593 -22.80 -16.74 -7.59
N LEU A 594 -22.84 -17.86 -8.29
CA LEU A 594 -21.87 -18.18 -9.34
C LEU A 594 -22.07 -17.31 -10.58
N GLU A 595 -23.31 -17.04 -10.97
CA GLU A 595 -23.65 -16.20 -12.12
C GLU A 595 -23.14 -14.77 -11.97
N THR A 596 -23.14 -14.22 -10.75
CA THR A 596 -22.63 -12.86 -10.47
C THR A 596 -21.12 -12.78 -10.37
N ASN A 597 -20.42 -13.88 -10.05
CA ASN A 597 -18.98 -13.88 -9.81
C ASN A 597 -18.15 -14.36 -11.00
N LEU A 598 -18.68 -15.26 -11.84
CA LEU A 598 -18.02 -15.73 -13.04
C LEU A 598 -18.38 -14.83 -14.23
N VAL A 599 -17.43 -13.99 -14.64
CA VAL A 599 -17.63 -12.95 -15.67
C VAL A 599 -17.69 -13.55 -17.08
N ASP A 600 -16.92 -14.60 -17.35
CA ASP A 600 -16.97 -15.31 -18.62
C ASP A 600 -18.19 -16.22 -18.70
N GLU A 601 -19.07 -15.97 -19.68
CA GLU A 601 -20.32 -16.71 -19.82
C GLU A 601 -20.11 -18.19 -20.14
N LYS A 602 -19.16 -18.50 -21.01
CA LYS A 602 -18.87 -19.90 -21.37
C LYS A 602 -18.26 -20.68 -20.19
N LEU A 603 -17.35 -20.05 -19.45
CA LEU A 603 -16.78 -20.64 -18.24
C LEU A 603 -17.87 -20.84 -17.19
N ARG A 604 -18.74 -19.85 -17.00
CA ARG A 604 -19.87 -19.91 -16.07
C ARG A 604 -20.82 -21.06 -16.35
N GLU A 605 -21.27 -21.18 -17.61
CA GLU A 605 -22.16 -22.27 -18.03
C GLU A 605 -21.50 -23.64 -17.85
N ARG A 606 -20.22 -23.76 -18.24
CA ARG A 606 -19.45 -25.01 -18.05
C ARG A 606 -19.31 -25.35 -16.58
N THR A 607 -18.99 -24.36 -15.74
CA THR A 607 -18.84 -24.55 -14.29
C THR A 607 -20.14 -25.02 -13.64
N ILE A 608 -21.26 -24.36 -13.94
CA ILE A 608 -22.58 -24.73 -13.40
C ILE A 608 -22.98 -26.14 -13.87
N LYS A 609 -22.77 -26.46 -15.15
CA LYS A 609 -23.06 -27.79 -15.71
C LYS A 609 -22.21 -28.86 -15.06
N GLU A 610 -20.92 -28.64 -14.86
CA GLU A 610 -20.00 -29.59 -14.23
C GLU A 610 -20.37 -29.79 -12.74
N LEU A 611 -20.67 -28.74 -11.98
CA LEU A 611 -21.16 -28.86 -10.59
C LEU A 611 -22.46 -29.68 -10.51
N ALA A 612 -23.38 -29.51 -11.45
CA ALA A 612 -24.64 -30.28 -11.52
C ALA A 612 -24.42 -31.77 -11.74
N THR A 613 -23.27 -32.21 -12.28
CA THR A 613 -22.91 -33.63 -12.37
C THR A 613 -22.41 -34.23 -11.05
N ILE A 614 -21.93 -33.34 -10.12
CA ILE A 614 -21.41 -33.78 -8.82
C ILE A 614 -22.54 -33.83 -7.79
N GLY A 615 -23.51 -32.93 -7.84
CA GLY A 615 -24.67 -32.87 -6.94
C GLY A 615 -25.64 -31.74 -7.30
N ASP A 616 -26.78 -31.70 -6.62
CA ASP A 616 -27.84 -30.72 -6.89
C ASP A 616 -27.45 -29.31 -6.39
N LEU A 617 -27.20 -28.43 -7.33
CA LEU A 617 -27.01 -27.01 -7.07
C LEU A 617 -28.37 -26.28 -7.18
N LYS A 618 -28.93 -25.86 -6.07
CA LYS A 618 -30.21 -25.11 -6.00
C LYS A 618 -30.08 -23.66 -6.49
#